data_13dfa59ed519d04fb5d9db3fc2757608
#
_entry.id   13dfa59ed519d04fb5d9db3fc2757608
#
_cell.length_a   1.000
_cell.length_b   1.000
_cell.length_c   1.000
_cell.angle_alpha   90.00
_cell.angle_beta   90.00
_cell.angle_gamma   90.00
#
_symmetry.space_group_name_H-M   'P 1'
#
loop_
_entity.id
_entity.type
_entity.pdbx_description
1 polymer ?
#
loop_
_entity_poly.entity_id
_entity_poly.type
_entity_poly.pdbx_seq_one_letter_code
_entity_poly.pdbx_strand_id
1 'polypeptide(L)'
;MAKALNRFTKEDPTFQTYVDPESNQTIIKGMGELHLEVYIERMRREYKCEVETGMPQVAYRETITQHADFNYTHKKQTGGSGQYGRVAGFLEPLEGKDYEFVDAIKGGAIPNEFIPSCDKGFRASMTKGSLIGFPIVGIKATINDGQSHPVDSSDIAFQQAAIGAFREAYMKAKPIILEPIMKVSIEGPTEFQGNIFAVINQRRGVIISSTEDGNFSRVDAEVPLSEMFGFSTVLRSLTQGKAEFSMEFEKYGKVPSSISETLTKEYEEKRKKSQ
;
A
#
# COMPACT_ATOMS: atom_id res chain seq x y z
N MET A 1 -16.25 21.90 6.60
CA MET A 1 -14.88 21.44 6.34
C MET A 1 -14.34 21.93 5.00
N ALA A 2 -14.84 21.53 3.83
CA ALA A 2 -14.29 21.89 2.51
C ALA A 2 -14.10 23.40 2.27
N LYS A 3 -15.04 24.26 2.69
CA LYS A 3 -14.95 25.72 2.57
C LYS A 3 -13.77 26.29 3.40
N ALA A 4 -13.52 25.76 4.58
CA ALA A 4 -12.39 26.14 5.43
C ALA A 4 -11.05 25.75 4.77
N LEU A 5 -10.93 24.52 4.34
CA LEU A 5 -9.71 23.99 3.72
C LEU A 5 -9.34 24.76 2.44
N ASN A 6 -10.33 25.03 1.56
CA ASN A 6 -10.12 25.83 0.35
C ASN A 6 -9.66 27.27 0.64
N ARG A 7 -10.09 27.86 1.74
CA ARG A 7 -9.61 29.17 2.15
C ARG A 7 -8.19 29.11 2.68
N PHE A 8 -7.89 28.15 3.53
CA PHE A 8 -6.56 27.99 4.12
C PHE A 8 -5.48 27.72 3.07
N THR A 9 -5.76 26.88 2.07
CA THR A 9 -4.83 26.63 0.97
C THR A 9 -4.56 27.87 0.08
N LYS A 10 -5.50 28.81 0.04
CA LYS A 10 -5.30 30.10 -0.66
C LYS A 10 -4.54 31.12 0.18
N GLU A 11 -4.74 31.10 1.50
CA GLU A 11 -4.06 31.99 2.44
C GLU A 11 -2.61 31.58 2.66
N ASP A 12 -2.33 30.29 2.62
CA ASP A 12 -1.02 29.71 2.94
C ASP A 12 -0.62 28.63 1.92
N PRO A 13 0.32 28.93 1.01
CA PRO A 13 0.81 27.97 0.02
C PRO A 13 1.50 26.74 0.62
N THR A 14 1.96 26.81 1.88
CA THR A 14 2.60 25.70 2.59
C THR A 14 1.57 24.75 3.21
N PHE A 15 0.31 25.16 3.33
CA PHE A 15 -0.79 24.32 3.77
C PHE A 15 -1.48 23.69 2.56
N GLN A 16 -1.41 22.38 2.45
CA GLN A 16 -1.99 21.62 1.34
C GLN A 16 -3.00 20.61 1.85
N THR A 17 -4.01 20.33 1.04
CA THR A 17 -5.04 19.33 1.34
C THR A 17 -5.33 18.47 0.12
N TYR A 18 -5.58 17.19 0.36
CA TYR A 18 -6.09 16.27 -0.66
C TYR A 18 -6.92 15.17 0.00
N VAL A 19 -7.75 14.51 -0.79
CA VAL A 19 -8.48 13.33 -0.34
C VAL A 19 -7.69 12.10 -0.75
N ASP A 20 -7.36 11.27 0.22
CA ASP A 20 -6.71 10.00 -0.04
C ASP A 20 -7.72 9.01 -0.66
N PRO A 21 -7.48 8.50 -1.88
CA PRO A 21 -8.42 7.63 -2.56
C PRO A 21 -8.56 6.25 -1.90
N GLU A 22 -7.57 5.81 -1.13
CA GLU A 22 -7.60 4.51 -0.45
C GLU A 22 -8.42 4.55 0.84
N SER A 23 -8.22 5.58 1.67
CA SER A 23 -8.91 5.73 2.95
C SER A 23 -10.16 6.59 2.90
N ASN A 24 -10.36 7.34 1.81
CA ASN A 24 -11.39 8.39 1.66
C ASN A 24 -11.33 9.46 2.77
N GLN A 25 -10.15 9.66 3.35
CA GLN A 25 -9.90 10.66 4.36
C GLN A 25 -9.31 11.93 3.74
N THR A 26 -9.63 13.07 4.34
CA THR A 26 -8.98 14.33 3.97
C THR A 26 -7.64 14.44 4.68
N ILE A 27 -6.56 14.42 3.91
CA ILE A 27 -5.20 14.57 4.41
C ILE A 27 -4.80 16.05 4.35
N ILE A 28 -4.23 16.55 5.42
CA ILE A 28 -3.64 17.88 5.48
C ILE A 28 -2.12 17.77 5.59
N LYS A 29 -1.42 18.65 4.87
CA LYS A 29 0.05 18.74 4.90
C LYS A 29 0.45 20.16 5.27
N GLY A 30 1.52 20.32 6.01
CA GLY A 30 2.07 21.60 6.44
C GLY A 30 3.53 21.52 6.83
N MET A 31 4.09 22.61 7.33
CA MET A 31 5.50 22.72 7.71
C MET A 31 5.85 22.00 9.03
N GLY A 32 4.88 21.48 9.74
CA GLY A 32 5.09 20.76 11.00
C GLY A 32 3.79 20.58 11.76
N GLU A 33 3.87 19.84 12.87
CA GLU A 33 2.72 19.47 13.69
C GLU A 33 1.99 20.69 14.25
N LEU A 34 2.72 21.63 14.83
CA LEU A 34 2.15 22.87 15.36
C LEU A 34 1.43 23.69 14.27
N HIS A 35 1.98 23.75 13.08
CA HIS A 35 1.36 24.42 11.92
C HIS A 35 -0.01 23.80 11.61
N LEU A 36 -0.10 22.49 11.57
CA LEU A 36 -1.35 21.77 11.33
C LEU A 36 -2.36 21.96 12.47
N GLU A 37 -1.91 21.94 13.72
CA GLU A 37 -2.77 22.16 14.89
C GLU A 37 -3.42 23.56 14.87
N VAL A 38 -2.69 24.59 14.45
CA VAL A 38 -3.24 25.94 14.27
C VAL A 38 -4.41 25.94 13.29
N TYR A 39 -4.30 25.27 12.16
CA TYR A 39 -5.37 25.20 11.17
C TYR A 39 -6.57 24.37 11.64
N ILE A 40 -6.33 23.31 12.39
CA ILE A 40 -7.39 22.51 13.03
C ILE A 40 -8.16 23.36 14.03
N GLU A 41 -7.46 24.13 14.86
CA GLU A 41 -8.09 25.04 15.82
C GLU A 41 -8.86 26.16 15.13
N ARG A 42 -8.33 26.71 14.04
CA ARG A 42 -9.04 27.69 13.19
C ARG A 42 -10.33 27.09 12.59
N MET A 43 -10.33 25.83 12.17
CA MET A 43 -11.54 25.17 11.70
C MET A 43 -12.62 25.12 12.78
N ARG A 44 -12.25 24.81 14.01
CA ARG A 44 -13.19 24.82 15.14
C ARG A 44 -13.73 26.23 15.44
N ARG A 45 -12.86 27.22 15.56
CA ARG A 45 -13.23 28.57 15.97
C ARG A 45 -13.96 29.35 14.89
N GLU A 46 -13.40 29.42 13.68
CA GLU A 46 -13.89 30.28 12.59
C GLU A 46 -15.07 29.65 11.84
N TYR A 47 -15.08 28.31 11.71
CA TYR A 47 -16.06 27.60 10.88
C TYR A 47 -17.03 26.72 11.67
N LYS A 48 -16.91 26.65 13.00
CA LYS A 48 -17.71 25.80 13.86
C LYS A 48 -17.70 24.34 13.40
N CYS A 49 -16.58 23.90 12.83
CA CYS A 49 -16.41 22.56 12.27
C CYS A 49 -15.59 21.74 13.26
N GLU A 50 -16.25 20.82 13.95
CA GLU A 50 -15.57 19.80 14.73
C GLU A 50 -15.02 18.73 13.80
N VAL A 51 -13.74 18.42 13.95
CA VAL A 51 -13.05 17.38 13.17
C VAL A 51 -12.33 16.46 14.13
N GLU A 52 -12.40 15.19 13.83
CA GLU A 52 -11.54 14.20 14.45
C GLU A 52 -10.24 14.13 13.64
N THR A 53 -9.12 14.27 14.32
CA THR A 53 -7.80 14.14 13.73
C THR A 53 -7.17 12.83 14.16
N GLY A 54 -6.64 12.13 13.21
CA GLY A 54 -5.93 10.87 13.45
C GLY A 54 -4.58 10.87 12.74
N MET A 55 -3.76 9.88 13.05
CA MET A 55 -2.56 9.63 12.28
C MET A 55 -2.94 9.28 10.84
N PRO A 56 -2.18 9.75 9.83
CA PRO A 56 -2.37 9.32 8.46
C PRO A 56 -2.31 7.80 8.38
N GLN A 57 -3.18 7.21 7.57
CA GLN A 57 -3.06 5.77 7.32
C GLN A 57 -1.83 5.49 6.48
N VAL A 58 -1.11 4.45 6.85
CA VAL A 58 0.01 3.97 6.06
C VAL A 58 -0.52 3.28 4.82
N ALA A 59 -0.01 3.64 3.66
CA ALA A 59 -0.35 3.00 2.39
C ALA A 59 0.41 1.67 2.25
N TYR A 60 -0.12 0.62 2.87
CA TYR A 60 0.41 -0.73 2.74
C TYR A 60 0.23 -1.28 1.33
N ARG A 61 0.95 -2.35 1.02
CA ARG A 61 0.78 -3.18 -0.18
C ARG A 61 0.78 -4.65 0.23
N GLU A 62 0.31 -5.49 -0.66
CA GLU A 62 0.40 -6.94 -0.51
C GLU A 62 1.20 -7.51 -1.68
N THR A 63 1.87 -8.63 -1.48
CA THR A 63 2.58 -9.36 -2.53
C THR A 63 2.66 -10.84 -2.19
N ILE A 64 3.09 -11.65 -3.15
CA ILE A 64 3.33 -13.08 -2.95
C ILE A 64 4.81 -13.38 -2.78
N THR A 65 5.13 -14.50 -2.15
CA THR A 65 6.51 -14.91 -1.88
C THR A 65 6.95 -16.15 -2.63
N GLN A 66 6.02 -16.90 -3.21
CA GLN A 66 6.33 -18.13 -3.94
C GLN A 66 5.39 -18.36 -5.12
N HIS A 67 5.81 -19.25 -6.01
CA HIS A 67 5.01 -19.75 -7.11
C HIS A 67 3.78 -20.52 -6.61
N ALA A 68 2.65 -20.35 -7.28
CA ALA A 68 1.44 -21.12 -7.05
C ALA A 68 0.64 -21.32 -8.33
N ASP A 69 0.29 -22.58 -8.60
CA ASP A 69 -0.52 -22.95 -9.75
C ASP A 69 -2.01 -22.67 -9.49
N PHE A 70 -2.73 -22.39 -10.56
CA PHE A 70 -4.18 -22.34 -10.58
C PHE A 70 -4.75 -23.13 -11.75
N ASN A 71 -5.94 -23.68 -11.53
CA ASN A 71 -6.76 -24.31 -12.55
C ASN A 71 -8.22 -24.11 -12.16
N TYR A 72 -8.82 -23.04 -12.64
CA TYR A 72 -10.14 -22.61 -12.19
C TYR A 72 -11.14 -22.58 -13.34
N THR A 73 -12.33 -23.13 -13.09
CA THR A 73 -13.47 -23.10 -14.01
C THR A 73 -14.56 -22.22 -13.45
N HIS A 74 -14.88 -21.13 -14.16
CA HIS A 74 -16.09 -20.37 -13.91
C HIS A 74 -17.23 -20.97 -14.72
N LYS A 75 -18.25 -21.47 -14.00
CA LYS A 75 -19.46 -22.00 -14.62
C LYS A 75 -20.68 -21.46 -13.89
N LYS A 76 -21.55 -20.78 -14.61
CA LYS A 76 -22.83 -20.28 -14.09
C LYS A 76 -23.91 -20.58 -15.10
N GLN A 77 -24.96 -21.25 -14.65
CA GLN A 77 -26.17 -21.49 -15.43
C GLN A 77 -27.31 -20.66 -14.79
N THR A 78 -27.85 -19.74 -15.55
CA THR A 78 -29.07 -19.00 -15.22
C THR A 78 -30.04 -19.23 -16.36
N GLY A 79 -31.32 -19.13 -16.17
CA GLY A 79 -32.39 -19.49 -17.13
C GLY A 79 -32.33 -18.84 -18.55
N GLY A 80 -31.14 -18.54 -19.06
CA GLY A 80 -30.79 -18.05 -20.39
C GLY A 80 -29.42 -18.57 -20.81
N SER A 81 -28.62 -17.80 -21.57
CA SER A 81 -27.25 -18.13 -21.92
C SER A 81 -26.40 -18.26 -20.65
N GLY A 82 -25.69 -19.37 -20.49
CA GLY A 82 -24.78 -19.62 -19.36
C GLY A 82 -23.50 -18.80 -19.45
N GLN A 83 -22.64 -18.99 -18.45
CA GLN A 83 -21.26 -18.48 -18.47
C GLN A 83 -20.31 -19.64 -18.26
N TYR A 84 -19.29 -19.74 -19.10
CA TYR A 84 -18.27 -20.78 -18.98
C TYR A 84 -16.90 -20.25 -19.41
N GLY A 85 -15.90 -20.50 -18.58
CA GLY A 85 -14.50 -20.27 -18.89
C GLY A 85 -13.60 -21.00 -17.92
N ARG A 86 -12.61 -21.73 -18.43
CA ARG A 86 -11.58 -22.37 -17.63
C ARG A 86 -10.24 -21.71 -17.94
N VAL A 87 -9.51 -21.32 -16.89
CA VAL A 87 -8.17 -20.73 -16.98
C VAL A 87 -7.23 -21.52 -16.09
N ALA A 88 -6.11 -21.96 -16.63
CA ALA A 88 -5.05 -22.64 -15.91
C ALA A 88 -3.70 -21.97 -16.19
N GLY A 89 -2.82 -21.98 -15.18
CA GLY A 89 -1.52 -21.36 -15.21
C GLY A 89 -0.96 -21.19 -13.81
N PHE A 90 -0.21 -20.14 -13.59
CA PHE A 90 0.41 -19.90 -12.30
C PHE A 90 0.67 -18.40 -12.03
N LEU A 91 0.80 -18.07 -10.75
CA LEU A 91 1.32 -16.81 -10.26
C LEU A 91 2.75 -17.03 -9.75
N GLU A 92 3.61 -16.06 -9.96
CA GLU A 92 4.97 -16.05 -9.40
C GLU A 92 5.38 -14.63 -9.00
N PRO A 93 6.30 -14.49 -8.00
CA PRO A 93 6.83 -13.19 -7.62
C PRO A 93 7.53 -12.50 -8.80
N LEU A 94 7.35 -11.19 -8.89
CA LEU A 94 7.97 -10.33 -9.90
C LEU A 94 8.74 -9.21 -9.23
N GLU A 95 10.02 -9.08 -9.54
CA GLU A 95 10.85 -7.97 -9.08
C GLU A 95 10.87 -6.82 -10.08
N GLY A 96 10.92 -5.60 -9.57
CA GLY A 96 11.12 -4.37 -10.36
C GLY A 96 9.90 -3.88 -11.14
N LYS A 97 8.77 -4.60 -11.10
CA LYS A 97 7.49 -4.20 -11.71
C LYS A 97 6.34 -4.60 -10.80
N ASP A 98 5.25 -3.87 -10.88
CA ASP A 98 4.05 -4.20 -10.10
C ASP A 98 3.30 -5.40 -10.66
N TYR A 99 3.24 -5.51 -11.98
CA TYR A 99 2.48 -6.56 -12.65
C TYR A 99 3.02 -6.87 -14.05
N GLU A 100 2.97 -8.14 -14.41
CA GLU A 100 3.23 -8.64 -15.76
C GLU A 100 2.28 -9.79 -16.09
N PHE A 101 1.69 -9.74 -17.28
CA PHE A 101 0.86 -10.81 -17.81
C PHE A 101 1.59 -11.54 -18.94
N VAL A 102 1.58 -12.87 -18.88
CA VAL A 102 2.19 -13.73 -19.90
C VAL A 102 1.17 -14.69 -20.48
N ASP A 103 0.99 -14.61 -21.79
CA ASP A 103 0.23 -15.56 -22.58
C ASP A 103 1.15 -16.68 -23.07
N ALA A 104 0.98 -17.87 -22.53
CA ALA A 104 1.67 -19.09 -22.93
C ALA A 104 0.68 -20.15 -23.45
N ILE A 105 -0.50 -19.74 -23.88
CA ILE A 105 -1.53 -20.61 -24.44
C ILE A 105 -1.02 -21.28 -25.72
N LYS A 106 -1.28 -22.59 -25.85
CA LYS A 106 -0.95 -23.38 -27.02
C LYS A 106 -2.22 -24.01 -27.60
N GLY A 107 -2.22 -24.16 -28.93
CA GLY A 107 -3.30 -24.87 -29.64
C GLY A 107 -4.69 -24.23 -29.55
N GLY A 108 -4.77 -22.94 -29.17
CA GLY A 108 -6.06 -22.26 -29.07
C GLY A 108 -6.95 -22.73 -27.92
N ALA A 109 -6.34 -23.28 -26.84
CA ALA A 109 -7.09 -23.75 -25.66
C ALA A 109 -7.99 -22.66 -25.05
N ILE A 110 -7.56 -21.42 -25.12
CA ILE A 110 -8.39 -20.23 -24.93
C ILE A 110 -8.40 -19.46 -26.25
N PRO A 111 -9.57 -19.14 -26.84
CA PRO A 111 -9.64 -18.28 -28.00
C PRO A 111 -8.91 -16.94 -27.80
N ASN A 112 -8.18 -16.48 -28.81
CA ASN A 112 -7.36 -15.26 -28.71
C ASN A 112 -8.16 -14.03 -28.27
N GLU A 113 -9.44 -13.95 -28.63
CA GLU A 113 -10.35 -12.88 -28.24
C GLU A 113 -10.57 -12.77 -26.73
N PHE A 114 -10.44 -13.89 -25.98
CA PHE A 114 -10.65 -13.94 -24.53
C PHE A 114 -9.37 -13.82 -23.69
N ILE A 115 -8.19 -13.83 -24.32
CA ILE A 115 -6.91 -13.65 -23.60
C ILE A 115 -6.82 -12.27 -22.92
N PRO A 116 -7.20 -11.15 -23.58
CA PRO A 116 -7.26 -9.86 -22.88
C PRO A 116 -8.24 -9.82 -21.72
N SER A 117 -9.30 -10.63 -21.75
CA SER A 117 -10.27 -10.74 -20.66
C SER A 117 -9.65 -11.38 -19.41
N CYS A 118 -8.77 -12.37 -19.60
CA CYS A 118 -8.00 -12.96 -18.50
C CYS A 118 -7.09 -11.91 -17.84
N ASP A 119 -6.36 -11.13 -18.62
CA ASP A 119 -5.51 -10.04 -18.11
C ASP A 119 -6.34 -9.00 -17.32
N LYS A 120 -7.50 -8.60 -17.84
CA LYS A 120 -8.42 -7.69 -17.12
C LYS A 120 -8.86 -8.27 -15.78
N GLY A 121 -9.19 -9.56 -15.72
CA GLY A 121 -9.58 -10.24 -14.49
C GLY A 121 -8.46 -10.28 -13.45
N PHE A 122 -7.23 -10.54 -13.86
CA PHE A 122 -6.06 -10.49 -12.98
C PHE A 122 -5.79 -9.07 -12.47
N ARG A 123 -5.81 -8.07 -13.35
CA ARG A 123 -5.63 -6.66 -12.95
C ARG A 123 -6.71 -6.20 -11.96
N ALA A 124 -7.94 -6.59 -12.16
CA ALA A 124 -9.02 -6.31 -11.22
C ALA A 124 -8.76 -6.93 -9.84
N SER A 125 -8.21 -8.15 -9.80
CA SER A 125 -7.83 -8.82 -8.56
C SER A 125 -6.68 -8.15 -7.82
N MET A 126 -5.78 -7.47 -8.54
CA MET A 126 -4.64 -6.74 -7.96
C MET A 126 -5.04 -5.50 -7.16
N THR A 127 -6.23 -4.96 -7.37
CA THR A 127 -6.65 -3.70 -6.74
C THR A 127 -6.90 -3.81 -5.25
N LYS A 128 -7.29 -4.99 -4.78
CA LYS A 128 -7.63 -5.23 -3.38
C LYS A 128 -7.25 -6.64 -2.95
N GLY A 129 -6.18 -6.73 -2.19
CA GLY A 129 -5.69 -8.00 -1.63
C GLY A 129 -6.60 -8.56 -0.55
N SER A 130 -6.52 -9.88 -0.33
CA SER A 130 -7.33 -10.59 0.66
C SER A 130 -6.76 -10.59 2.07
N LEU A 131 -5.51 -10.17 2.29
CA LEU A 131 -4.92 -10.07 3.62
C LEU A 131 -5.44 -8.87 4.41
N ILE A 132 -5.29 -7.67 3.87
CA ILE A 132 -5.66 -6.41 4.54
C ILE A 132 -6.38 -5.42 3.62
N GLY A 133 -6.75 -5.82 2.40
CA GLY A 133 -7.52 -5.01 1.45
C GLY A 133 -6.73 -3.94 0.72
N PHE A 134 -5.42 -3.94 0.78
CA PHE A 134 -4.57 -3.01 0.05
C PHE A 134 -4.20 -3.55 -1.35
N PRO A 135 -3.75 -2.69 -2.27
CA PRO A 135 -3.31 -3.12 -3.59
C PRO A 135 -2.20 -4.17 -3.54
N ILE A 136 -2.25 -5.12 -4.48
CA ILE A 136 -1.24 -6.16 -4.66
C ILE A 136 -0.23 -5.68 -5.69
N VAL A 137 1.05 -5.93 -5.46
CA VAL A 137 2.17 -5.59 -6.34
C VAL A 137 3.12 -6.79 -6.50
N GLY A 138 3.96 -6.74 -7.53
CA GLY A 138 5.02 -7.74 -7.72
C GLY A 138 4.51 -9.12 -8.13
N ILE A 139 3.53 -9.18 -9.04
CA ILE A 139 2.91 -10.41 -9.53
C ILE A 139 3.17 -10.59 -11.03
N LYS A 140 3.68 -11.74 -11.41
CA LYS A 140 3.67 -12.23 -12.77
C LYS A 140 2.62 -13.33 -12.89
N ALA A 141 1.61 -13.10 -13.74
CA ALA A 141 0.53 -14.04 -13.99
C ALA A 141 0.72 -14.66 -15.38
N THR A 142 0.88 -15.97 -15.44
CA THR A 142 1.03 -16.72 -16.68
C THR A 142 -0.17 -17.63 -16.86
N ILE A 143 -0.81 -17.58 -18.05
CA ILE A 143 -1.81 -18.56 -18.47
C ILE A 143 -1.19 -19.51 -19.49
N ASN A 144 -1.39 -20.80 -19.33
CA ASN A 144 -0.78 -21.82 -20.20
C ASN A 144 -1.76 -22.87 -20.70
N ASP A 145 -2.96 -22.94 -20.14
CA ASP A 145 -4.04 -23.84 -20.55
C ASP A 145 -5.41 -23.24 -20.20
N GLY A 146 -6.46 -23.79 -20.77
CA GLY A 146 -7.82 -23.38 -20.51
C GLY A 146 -8.83 -24.15 -21.33
N GLN A 147 -10.07 -23.73 -21.28
CA GLN A 147 -11.15 -24.31 -22.06
C GLN A 147 -12.27 -23.28 -22.27
N SER A 148 -12.82 -23.27 -23.47
CA SER A 148 -14.00 -22.48 -23.83
C SER A 148 -15.18 -23.38 -24.14
N HIS A 149 -16.38 -22.82 -24.10
CA HIS A 149 -17.61 -23.45 -24.55
C HIS A 149 -18.19 -22.66 -25.73
N PRO A 150 -18.63 -23.30 -26.83
CA PRO A 150 -19.04 -22.60 -28.04
C PRO A 150 -20.15 -21.57 -27.89
N VAL A 151 -21.01 -21.73 -26.87
CA VAL A 151 -22.18 -20.86 -26.64
C VAL A 151 -22.03 -20.02 -25.38
N ASP A 152 -21.45 -20.55 -24.31
CA ASP A 152 -21.47 -19.96 -22.97
C ASP A 152 -20.19 -19.18 -22.62
N SER A 153 -19.17 -19.21 -23.50
CA SER A 153 -17.96 -18.40 -23.28
C SER A 153 -18.14 -16.96 -23.74
N SER A 154 -17.63 -16.05 -22.94
CA SER A 154 -17.68 -14.60 -23.16
C SER A 154 -16.53 -13.91 -22.45
N ASP A 155 -16.29 -12.63 -22.77
CA ASP A 155 -15.35 -11.77 -22.04
C ASP A 155 -15.60 -11.79 -20.54
N ILE A 156 -16.85 -11.67 -20.13
CA ILE A 156 -17.24 -11.67 -18.71
C ILE A 156 -16.93 -13.01 -18.07
N ALA A 157 -17.20 -14.13 -18.74
CA ALA A 157 -16.92 -15.47 -18.23
C ALA A 157 -15.43 -15.67 -17.98
N PHE A 158 -14.57 -15.25 -18.91
CA PHE A 158 -13.12 -15.36 -18.74
C PHE A 158 -12.54 -14.35 -17.74
N GLN A 159 -13.09 -13.15 -17.61
CA GLN A 159 -12.74 -12.24 -16.52
C GLN A 159 -13.05 -12.87 -15.16
N GLN A 160 -14.22 -13.46 -14.98
CA GLN A 160 -14.60 -14.13 -13.74
C GLN A 160 -13.77 -15.38 -13.47
N ALA A 161 -13.43 -16.14 -14.51
CA ALA A 161 -12.54 -17.28 -14.40
C ALA A 161 -11.12 -16.86 -13.93
N ALA A 162 -10.58 -15.77 -14.49
CA ALA A 162 -9.30 -15.22 -14.07
C ALA A 162 -9.31 -14.71 -12.63
N ILE A 163 -10.38 -14.01 -12.20
CA ILE A 163 -10.56 -13.58 -10.81
C ILE A 163 -10.60 -14.77 -9.86
N GLY A 164 -11.34 -15.83 -10.20
CA GLY A 164 -11.39 -17.07 -9.42
C GLY A 164 -10.05 -17.78 -9.34
N ALA A 165 -9.34 -17.87 -10.46
CA ALA A 165 -8.00 -18.45 -10.56
C ALA A 165 -6.99 -17.68 -9.69
N PHE A 166 -6.99 -16.35 -9.76
CA PHE A 166 -6.14 -15.51 -8.94
C PHE A 166 -6.39 -15.72 -7.44
N ARG A 167 -7.65 -15.74 -7.04
CA ARG A 167 -8.05 -15.96 -5.64
C ARG A 167 -7.58 -17.32 -5.14
N GLU A 168 -7.68 -18.39 -5.97
CA GLU A 168 -7.22 -19.72 -5.62
C GLU A 168 -5.71 -19.76 -5.39
N ALA A 169 -4.92 -19.17 -6.28
CA ALA A 169 -3.47 -19.21 -6.23
C ALA A 169 -2.87 -18.26 -5.20
N TYR A 170 -3.51 -17.11 -4.97
CA TYR A 170 -2.96 -16.04 -4.13
C TYR A 170 -2.60 -16.51 -2.71
N MET A 171 -3.51 -17.20 -2.04
CA MET A 171 -3.25 -17.68 -0.67
C MET A 171 -2.23 -18.82 -0.64
N LYS A 172 -2.19 -19.65 -1.69
CA LYS A 172 -1.18 -20.73 -1.83
C LYS A 172 0.22 -20.15 -2.09
N ALA A 173 0.31 -18.96 -2.67
CA ALA A 173 1.56 -18.26 -2.95
C ALA A 173 2.17 -17.56 -1.72
N LYS A 174 1.65 -17.81 -0.52
CA LYS A 174 2.08 -17.23 0.76
C LYS A 174 2.21 -15.71 0.68
N PRO A 175 1.09 -15.00 0.61
CA PRO A 175 1.10 -13.55 0.53
C PRO A 175 1.63 -12.92 1.82
N ILE A 176 2.26 -11.76 1.68
CA ILE A 176 2.79 -10.93 2.77
C ILE A 176 2.35 -9.50 2.63
N ILE A 177 2.40 -8.77 3.74
CA ILE A 177 2.15 -7.33 3.78
C ILE A 177 3.48 -6.59 3.62
N LEU A 178 3.46 -5.55 2.79
CA LEU A 178 4.56 -4.61 2.59
C LEU A 178 4.21 -3.26 3.19
N GLU A 179 5.20 -2.62 3.83
CA GLU A 179 5.10 -1.27 4.38
C GLU A 179 6.08 -0.32 3.67
N PRO A 180 5.73 0.97 3.55
CA PRO A 180 6.67 1.96 3.04
C PRO A 180 7.83 2.15 4.00
N ILE A 181 9.05 2.06 3.48
CA ILE A 181 10.29 2.36 4.18
C ILE A 181 10.78 3.72 3.69
N MET A 182 11.03 4.61 4.63
CA MET A 182 11.47 5.96 4.36
C MET A 182 12.98 6.07 4.54
N LYS A 183 13.64 6.77 3.62
CA LYS A 183 14.99 7.26 3.83
C LYS A 183 14.92 8.54 4.65
N VAL A 184 15.54 8.50 5.83
CA VAL A 184 15.55 9.59 6.80
C VAL A 184 16.97 10.08 6.97
N SER A 185 17.20 11.37 6.74
CA SER A 185 18.48 12.05 6.98
C SER A 185 18.32 13.01 8.14
N ILE A 186 19.11 12.84 9.20
CA ILE A 186 19.08 13.66 10.40
C ILE A 186 20.40 14.40 10.53
N GLU A 187 20.35 15.71 10.65
CA GLU A 187 21.51 16.58 10.79
C GLU A 187 21.42 17.34 12.10
N GLY A 188 22.51 17.38 12.87
CA GLY A 188 22.57 18.09 14.13
C GLY A 188 23.93 18.01 14.81
N PRO A 189 24.08 18.66 15.97
CA PRO A 189 25.33 18.62 16.73
C PRO A 189 25.74 17.18 17.11
N THR A 190 27.03 16.90 17.00
CA THR A 190 27.62 15.57 17.29
C THR A 190 27.33 15.09 18.73
N GLU A 191 27.15 16.01 19.67
CA GLU A 191 26.77 15.69 21.05
C GLU A 191 25.47 14.90 21.18
N PHE A 192 24.54 15.01 20.22
CA PHE A 192 23.25 14.29 20.20
C PHE A 192 23.23 13.01 19.36
N GLN A 193 24.34 12.66 18.73
CA GLN A 193 24.40 11.51 17.82
C GLN A 193 23.96 10.20 18.48
N GLY A 194 24.37 9.96 19.73
CA GLY A 194 23.96 8.78 20.50
C GLY A 194 22.44 8.74 20.73
N ASN A 195 21.83 9.89 21.01
CA ASN A 195 20.37 10.01 21.18
C ASN A 195 19.64 9.75 19.84
N ILE A 196 20.19 10.24 18.74
CA ILE A 196 19.65 10.02 17.39
C ILE A 196 19.70 8.52 17.04
N PHE A 197 20.81 7.85 17.28
CA PHE A 197 20.93 6.40 17.08
C PHE A 197 19.90 5.62 17.91
N ALA A 198 19.75 5.99 19.19
CA ALA A 198 18.80 5.34 20.08
C ALA A 198 17.34 5.48 19.58
N VAL A 199 16.93 6.67 19.16
CA VAL A 199 15.57 6.90 18.68
C VAL A 199 15.29 6.20 17.34
N ILE A 200 16.28 6.12 16.44
CA ILE A 200 16.15 5.37 15.20
C ILE A 200 15.93 3.89 15.51
N ASN A 201 16.74 3.31 16.37
CA ASN A 201 16.62 1.89 16.77
C ASN A 201 15.27 1.60 17.45
N GLN A 202 14.77 2.47 18.32
CA GLN A 202 13.46 2.33 18.97
C GLN A 202 12.30 2.34 17.93
N ARG A 203 12.51 2.95 16.80
CA ARG A 203 11.53 3.06 15.69
C ARG A 203 11.75 2.05 14.58
N ARG A 204 12.32 0.91 14.90
CA ARG A 204 12.65 -0.17 13.92
C ARG A 204 13.50 0.31 12.74
N GLY A 205 14.23 1.40 12.90
CA GLY A 205 15.09 1.95 11.89
C GLY A 205 16.42 1.22 11.79
N VAL A 206 16.99 1.28 10.59
CA VAL A 206 18.34 0.74 10.28
C VAL A 206 19.22 1.91 9.88
N ILE A 207 20.30 2.13 10.60
CA ILE A 207 21.28 3.16 10.28
C ILE A 207 22.10 2.69 9.07
N ILE A 208 22.10 3.50 8.01
CA ILE A 208 22.81 3.20 6.76
C ILE A 208 24.21 3.81 6.78
N SER A 209 24.31 5.07 7.20
CA SER A 209 25.59 5.77 7.30
C SER A 209 25.55 6.83 8.38
N SER A 210 26.72 7.19 8.87
CA SER A 210 26.91 8.33 9.75
C SER A 210 28.20 9.04 9.37
N THR A 211 28.13 10.34 9.18
CA THR A 211 29.27 11.21 8.87
C THR A 211 29.36 12.34 9.86
N GLU A 212 30.58 12.73 10.21
CA GLU A 212 30.86 13.85 11.10
C GLU A 212 31.69 14.90 10.37
N ASP A 213 31.33 16.15 10.54
CA ASP A 213 32.06 17.31 10.08
C ASP A 213 32.15 18.35 11.18
N GLY A 214 33.29 18.34 11.86
CA GLY A 214 33.53 19.16 13.04
C GLY A 214 32.57 18.82 14.18
N ASN A 215 31.75 19.79 14.58
CA ASN A 215 30.76 19.63 15.65
C ASN A 215 29.38 19.20 15.17
N PHE A 216 29.24 18.89 13.90
CA PHE A 216 27.99 18.43 13.28
C PHE A 216 28.10 17.00 12.80
N SER A 217 27.01 16.28 12.89
CA SER A 217 26.86 14.94 12.36
C SER A 217 25.65 14.84 11.46
N ARG A 218 25.75 13.97 10.45
CA ARG A 218 24.64 13.54 9.60
C ARG A 218 24.47 12.04 9.74
N VAL A 219 23.25 11.62 10.04
CA VAL A 219 22.88 10.21 10.15
C VAL A 219 21.81 9.91 9.09
N ASP A 220 22.12 8.99 8.18
CA ASP A 220 21.18 8.47 7.20
C ASP A 220 20.66 7.09 7.66
N ALA A 221 19.36 6.91 7.64
CA ALA A 221 18.71 5.69 8.10
C ALA A 221 17.51 5.33 7.22
N GLU A 222 17.14 4.05 7.25
CA GLU A 222 15.86 3.56 6.71
C GLU A 222 14.92 3.28 7.88
N VAL A 223 13.75 3.92 7.87
CA VAL A 223 12.75 3.79 8.95
C VAL A 223 11.36 3.55 8.34
N PRO A 224 10.58 2.59 8.85
CA PRO A 224 9.20 2.40 8.41
C PRO A 224 8.36 3.66 8.64
N LEU A 225 7.55 4.04 7.66
CA LEU A 225 6.70 5.23 7.76
C LEU A 225 5.78 5.19 8.97
N SER A 226 5.24 4.02 9.33
CA SER A 226 4.39 3.82 10.50
C SER A 226 5.06 4.23 11.82
N GLU A 227 6.38 4.20 11.88
CA GLU A 227 7.17 4.57 13.06
C GLU A 227 7.62 6.04 13.06
N MET A 228 7.37 6.77 11.96
CA MET A 228 7.80 8.18 11.83
C MET A 228 6.80 9.19 12.38
N PHE A 229 5.59 8.75 12.73
CA PHE A 229 4.60 9.65 13.32
C PHE A 229 5.08 10.16 14.71
N GLY A 230 4.98 11.48 14.91
CA GLY A 230 5.48 12.14 16.12
C GLY A 230 7.01 12.22 16.22
N PHE A 231 7.76 11.82 15.20
CA PHE A 231 9.23 11.85 15.20
C PHE A 231 9.78 13.27 15.37
N SER A 232 9.19 14.25 14.72
CA SER A 232 9.61 15.66 14.81
C SER A 232 9.62 16.17 16.24
N THR A 233 8.58 15.89 17.00
CA THR A 233 8.46 16.30 18.41
C THR A 233 9.51 15.63 19.29
N VAL A 234 9.71 14.33 19.10
CA VAL A 234 10.71 13.55 19.85
C VAL A 234 12.13 14.02 19.52
N LEU A 235 12.45 14.20 18.24
CA LEU A 235 13.77 14.69 17.83
C LEU A 235 14.08 16.06 18.43
N ARG A 236 13.12 16.97 18.37
CA ARG A 236 13.26 18.31 18.93
C ARG A 236 13.51 18.29 20.44
N SER A 237 12.79 17.44 21.16
CA SER A 237 12.97 17.25 22.59
C SER A 237 14.35 16.69 22.93
N LEU A 238 14.80 15.65 22.21
CA LEU A 238 16.08 14.99 22.45
C LEU A 238 17.30 15.84 22.12
N THR A 239 17.14 16.76 21.17
CA THR A 239 18.26 17.57 20.64
C THR A 239 18.15 19.06 20.97
N GLN A 240 17.27 19.42 21.91
CA GLN A 240 17.02 20.82 22.31
C GLN A 240 16.67 21.72 21.11
N GLY A 241 15.99 21.16 20.09
CA GLY A 241 15.64 21.86 18.87
C GLY A 241 16.81 22.10 17.90
N LYS A 242 17.98 21.51 18.14
CA LYS A 242 19.19 21.78 17.35
C LYS A 242 19.39 20.82 16.16
N ALA A 243 18.62 19.75 16.07
CA ALA A 243 18.65 18.81 14.94
C ALA A 243 17.45 18.97 14.03
N GLU A 244 17.69 18.75 12.75
CA GLU A 244 16.66 18.73 11.71
C GLU A 244 16.66 17.40 11.00
N PHE A 245 15.54 17.02 10.36
CA PHE A 245 15.48 15.83 9.53
C PHE A 245 14.71 16.07 8.24
N SER A 246 15.06 15.30 7.23
CA SER A 246 14.31 15.14 5.99
C SER A 246 13.93 13.68 5.81
N MET A 247 12.85 13.45 5.08
CA MET A 247 12.31 12.11 4.86
C MET A 247 11.77 12.01 3.44
N GLU A 248 12.13 10.95 2.74
CA GLU A 248 11.62 10.61 1.41
C GLU A 248 11.30 9.12 1.32
N PHE A 249 10.40 8.75 0.42
CA PHE A 249 10.09 7.34 0.16
C PHE A 249 11.29 6.64 -0.47
N GLU A 250 11.68 5.49 0.05
CA GLU A 250 12.78 4.68 -0.51
C GLU A 250 12.26 3.43 -1.20
N LYS A 251 11.53 2.60 -0.48
CA LYS A 251 11.05 1.29 -0.98
C LYS A 251 9.90 0.75 -0.15
N TYR A 252 9.31 -0.35 -0.62
CA TYR A 252 8.46 -1.20 0.20
C TYR A 252 9.28 -2.32 0.84
N GLY A 253 9.06 -2.58 2.11
CA GLY A 253 9.69 -3.65 2.88
C GLY A 253 8.67 -4.55 3.55
N LYS A 254 9.07 -5.81 3.82
CA LYS A 254 8.21 -6.78 4.51
C LYS A 254 7.91 -6.32 5.94
N VAL A 255 6.63 -6.34 6.31
CA VAL A 255 6.19 -6.08 7.68
C VAL A 255 6.58 -7.25 8.59
N PRO A 256 7.09 -7.00 9.83
CA PRO A 256 7.33 -8.06 10.80
C PRO A 256 6.08 -8.88 11.11
N SER A 257 6.26 -10.17 11.41
CA SER A 257 5.15 -11.12 11.62
C SER A 257 4.15 -10.65 12.68
N SER A 258 4.62 -10.11 13.81
CA SER A 258 3.77 -9.62 14.89
C SER A 258 2.85 -8.46 14.45
N ILE A 259 3.37 -7.54 13.64
CA ILE A 259 2.60 -6.42 13.10
C ILE A 259 1.65 -6.90 12.02
N SER A 260 2.11 -7.82 11.16
CA SER A 260 1.28 -8.45 10.12
C SER A 260 0.05 -9.13 10.70
N GLU A 261 0.20 -9.89 11.79
CA GLU A 261 -0.91 -10.53 12.49
C GLU A 261 -1.92 -9.51 13.04
N THR A 262 -1.43 -8.43 13.63
CA THR A 262 -2.29 -7.35 14.14
C THR A 262 -3.09 -6.70 13.03
N LEU A 263 -2.44 -6.33 11.93
CA LEU A 263 -3.10 -5.71 10.77
C LEU A 263 -4.16 -6.63 10.14
N THR A 264 -3.86 -7.92 10.04
CA THR A 264 -4.79 -8.91 9.50
C THR A 264 -6.03 -9.05 10.38
N LYS A 265 -5.86 -9.15 11.70
CA LYS A 265 -6.97 -9.21 12.66
C LYS A 265 -7.85 -7.97 12.62
N GLU A 266 -7.25 -6.79 12.60
CA GLU A 266 -7.99 -5.52 12.49
C GLU A 266 -8.82 -5.44 11.20
N TYR A 267 -8.26 -5.91 10.09
CA TYR A 267 -8.97 -5.96 8.82
C TYR A 267 -10.14 -6.94 8.85
N GLU A 268 -9.97 -8.13 9.41
CA GLU A 268 -11.04 -9.11 9.57
C GLU A 268 -12.18 -8.59 10.46
N GLU A 269 -11.84 -7.91 11.55
CA GLU A 269 -12.84 -7.29 12.44
C GLU A 269 -13.63 -6.18 11.73
N LYS A 270 -12.95 -5.33 10.96
CA LYS A 270 -13.62 -4.30 10.14
C LYS A 270 -14.57 -4.92 9.11
N ARG A 271 -14.15 -5.99 8.45
CA ARG A 271 -15.00 -6.73 7.50
C ARG A 271 -16.27 -7.30 8.15
N LYS A 272 -16.13 -7.89 9.34
CA LYS A 272 -17.28 -8.45 10.09
C LYS A 272 -18.27 -7.38 10.53
N LYS A 273 -17.81 -6.16 10.82
CA LYS A 273 -18.67 -5.02 11.19
C LYS A 273 -19.36 -4.36 10.00
N SER A 274 -18.89 -4.61 8.77
CA SER A 274 -19.42 -4.03 7.52
C SER A 274 -20.40 -4.96 6.80
N GLN A 275 -20.61 -6.17 7.29
CA GLN A 275 -21.62 -7.13 6.86
C GLN A 275 -22.83 -7.08 7.80
#